data_ab6bd3ce4f1c3f931b40405bf474f4e0
#
_entry.id   ab6bd3ce4f1c3f931b40405bf474f4e0
#
_cell.length_a   1.000
_cell.length_b   1.000
_cell.length_c   1.000
_cell.angle_alpha   90.00
_cell.angle_beta   90.00
_cell.angle_gamma   90.00
#
_symmetry.space_group_name_H-M   'P 1'
#
loop_
_entity.id
_entity.type
_entity.pdbx_description
1 polymer ?
#
loop_
_entity_poly.entity_id
_entity_poly.type
_entity_poly.pdbx_seq_one_letter_code
_entity_poly.pdbx_strand_id
1 'polypeptide(L)'
;SLWATPDQYVHACYSDIPSLYGERELDDDRWSYSSTTNAVEYPVLTGTVMWFFARVIPSGENEMLNYYRVNQIFLAGLFLFIAFIVYRIRPEFAYLSAIAPAAIASLYINWDLWAIISMMLSIYWFDRKKYTHSALAIGISISTKFLPIFLLLPIALILWRRNEIKELARYLGITVATFLLFNVPVM
;
A
#
# COMPACT_ATOMS: atom_id res chain seq x y z
N SER A 1 28.23 -1.87 8.92
CA SER A 1 26.86 -1.79 9.40
C SER A 1 26.01 -1.26 8.27
N LEU A 2 25.09 -2.08 7.84
CA LEU A 2 24.32 -1.82 6.62
C LEU A 2 23.26 -0.72 6.79
N TRP A 3 22.93 -0.31 8.02
CA TRP A 3 21.85 0.65 8.32
C TRP A 3 22.23 1.66 9.41
N ALA A 4 23.53 1.91 9.61
CA ALA A 4 23.99 2.88 10.58
C ALA A 4 23.96 4.31 10.01
N THR A 5 23.52 5.25 10.82
CA THR A 5 23.68 6.68 10.55
C THR A 5 25.16 7.07 10.60
N PRO A 6 25.66 7.95 9.69
CA PRO A 6 24.92 8.70 8.68
C PRO A 6 24.87 8.03 7.30
N ASP A 7 25.53 6.88 7.10
CA ASP A 7 25.79 6.26 5.79
C ASP A 7 24.50 5.99 4.99
N GLN A 8 23.44 5.53 5.65
CA GLN A 8 22.15 5.26 5.00
C GLN A 8 21.54 6.48 4.29
N TYR A 9 21.78 7.69 4.81
CA TYR A 9 21.27 8.92 4.21
C TYR A 9 22.22 9.47 3.12
N VAL A 10 23.52 9.36 3.34
CA VAL A 10 24.54 9.88 2.40
C VAL A 10 24.54 9.08 1.09
N HIS A 11 24.32 7.76 1.18
CA HIS A 11 24.36 6.86 0.01
C HIS A 11 22.99 6.50 -0.53
N ALA A 12 21.92 7.21 -0.12
CA ALA A 12 20.53 6.94 -0.55
C ALA A 12 20.08 5.48 -0.32
N CYS A 13 20.59 4.86 0.76
CA CYS A 13 20.29 3.47 1.12
C CYS A 13 19.17 3.38 2.17
N TYR A 14 18.49 4.49 2.49
CA TYR A 14 17.43 4.50 3.47
C TYR A 14 16.21 3.69 2.99
N SER A 15 15.64 2.92 3.91
CA SER A 15 14.36 2.25 3.75
C SER A 15 13.66 2.14 5.10
N ASP A 16 12.37 2.42 5.13
CA ASP A 16 11.50 2.21 6.29
C ASP A 16 11.41 0.72 6.66
N ILE A 17 11.55 -0.17 5.67
CA ILE A 17 11.33 -1.60 5.84
C ILE A 17 12.24 -2.21 6.91
N PRO A 18 13.57 -2.11 6.81
CA PRO A 18 14.45 -2.61 7.87
C PRO A 18 14.46 -1.71 9.11
N SER A 19 14.26 -0.38 8.96
CA SER A 19 14.29 0.54 10.10
C SER A 19 13.13 0.26 11.05
N LEU A 20 11.92 0.13 10.53
CA LEU A 20 10.72 -0.10 11.35
C LEU A 20 10.61 -1.54 11.85
N TYR A 21 11.37 -2.49 11.31
CA TYR A 21 11.37 -3.86 11.77
C TYR A 21 11.73 -3.96 13.28
N GLY A 22 12.85 -3.36 13.68
CA GLY A 22 13.24 -3.30 15.08
C GLY A 22 12.56 -2.18 15.86
N GLU A 23 12.39 -0.97 15.26
CA GLU A 23 11.78 0.18 15.94
C GLU A 23 10.33 -0.06 16.37
N ARG A 24 9.60 -0.91 15.68
CA ARG A 24 8.20 -1.27 15.97
C ARG A 24 8.05 -2.65 16.61
N GLU A 25 9.15 -3.22 17.12
CA GLU A 25 9.16 -4.50 17.85
C GLU A 25 8.51 -5.66 17.03
N LEU A 26 8.68 -5.63 15.70
CA LEU A 26 8.17 -6.70 14.84
C LEU A 26 9.01 -7.98 14.95
N ASP A 27 10.26 -7.85 15.38
CA ASP A 27 11.19 -8.92 15.72
C ASP A 27 10.77 -9.71 16.98
N ASP A 28 9.97 -9.11 17.86
CA ASP A 28 9.42 -9.75 19.06
C ASP A 28 8.08 -10.48 18.81
N ASP A 29 7.72 -10.75 17.56
CA ASP A 29 6.45 -11.41 17.19
C ASP A 29 5.18 -10.63 17.60
N ARG A 30 5.30 -9.38 17.98
CA ARG A 30 4.16 -8.58 18.44
C ARG A 30 3.28 -8.11 17.29
N TRP A 31 1.99 -8.06 17.56
CA TRP A 31 1.04 -7.42 16.66
C TRP A 31 1.32 -5.91 16.52
N SER A 32 1.35 -5.40 15.31
CA SER A 32 1.75 -4.03 14.98
C SER A 32 1.04 -2.92 15.75
N TYR A 33 -0.10 -3.20 16.36
CA TYR A 33 -0.93 -2.25 17.12
C TYR A 33 -1.14 -2.68 18.57
N SER A 34 -0.38 -3.64 19.09
CA SER A 34 -0.51 -4.12 20.48
C SER A 34 0.18 -3.22 21.49
N SER A 35 1.13 -2.41 21.07
CA SER A 35 1.87 -1.47 21.93
C SER A 35 1.24 -0.08 21.90
N THR A 36 1.18 0.59 23.04
CA THR A 36 0.77 2.00 23.14
C THR A 36 1.91 2.98 22.86
N THR A 37 3.16 2.51 22.94
CA THR A 37 4.38 3.35 22.79
C THR A 37 5.04 3.17 21.42
N ASN A 38 5.03 1.96 20.87
CA ASN A 38 5.73 1.58 19.64
C ASN A 38 4.77 1.07 18.54
N ALA A 39 3.49 1.43 18.61
CA ALA A 39 2.52 1.08 17.59
C ALA A 39 2.92 1.62 16.20
N VAL A 40 2.60 0.87 15.17
CA VAL A 40 2.80 1.30 13.79
C VAL A 40 1.89 2.48 13.47
N GLU A 41 2.45 3.52 12.86
CA GLU A 41 1.74 4.77 12.52
C GLU A 41 0.92 4.68 11.22
N TYR A 42 1.05 3.57 10.50
CA TYR A 42 0.32 3.33 9.26
C TYR A 42 -1.12 2.84 9.54
N PRO A 43 -2.04 3.00 8.56
CA PRO A 43 -3.34 2.34 8.65
C PRO A 43 -3.22 0.81 8.71
N VAL A 44 -4.27 0.17 9.20
CA VAL A 44 -4.27 -1.23 9.66
C VAL A 44 -3.73 -2.24 8.64
N LEU A 45 -4.03 -2.08 7.36
CA LEU A 45 -3.58 -3.06 6.37
C LEU A 45 -2.07 -3.01 6.13
N THR A 46 -1.42 -1.85 6.21
CA THR A 46 0.05 -1.78 6.14
C THR A 46 0.68 -2.46 7.35
N GLY A 47 0.23 -2.16 8.57
CA GLY A 47 0.74 -2.84 9.76
C GLY A 47 0.47 -4.34 9.75
N THR A 48 -0.65 -4.78 9.16
CA THR A 48 -0.93 -6.22 8.96
C THR A 48 0.09 -6.85 8.01
N VAL A 49 0.42 -6.19 6.91
CA VAL A 49 1.45 -6.66 5.95
C VAL A 49 2.82 -6.72 6.63
N MET A 50 3.20 -5.68 7.38
CA MET A 50 4.45 -5.63 8.13
C MET A 50 4.55 -6.82 9.10
N TRP A 51 3.54 -7.01 9.92
CA TRP A 51 3.47 -8.10 10.90
C TRP A 51 3.48 -9.48 10.23
N PHE A 52 2.71 -9.67 9.15
CA PHE A 52 2.65 -10.93 8.42
C PHE A 52 4.02 -11.34 7.89
N PHE A 53 4.75 -10.42 7.25
CA PHE A 53 6.09 -10.72 6.74
C PHE A 53 7.10 -10.96 7.86
N ALA A 54 6.99 -10.29 9.00
CA ALA A 54 7.83 -10.57 10.16
C ALA A 54 7.65 -12.02 10.66
N ARG A 55 6.44 -12.55 10.57
CA ARG A 55 6.14 -13.93 11.02
C ARG A 55 6.55 -15.04 10.08
N VAL A 56 6.71 -14.77 8.80
CA VAL A 56 7.03 -15.81 7.82
C VAL A 56 8.53 -15.94 7.55
N ILE A 57 9.34 -15.05 8.07
CA ILE A 57 10.79 -15.13 7.94
C ILE A 57 11.39 -16.07 9.00
N PRO A 58 12.48 -16.78 8.68
CA PRO A 58 13.21 -17.58 9.67
C PRO A 58 13.90 -16.69 10.70
N SER A 59 13.77 -17.02 11.98
CA SER A 59 14.50 -16.36 13.08
C SER A 59 16.00 -16.68 12.99
N GLY A 60 16.86 -15.72 13.35
CA GLY A 60 18.32 -15.91 13.38
C GLY A 60 19.12 -14.66 13.11
N GLU A 61 20.45 -14.79 13.01
CA GLU A 61 21.39 -13.67 12.89
C GLU A 61 21.12 -12.69 11.72
N ASN A 62 20.43 -13.13 10.66
CA ASN A 62 20.13 -12.32 9.48
C ASN A 62 18.64 -11.98 9.33
N GLU A 63 17.89 -12.02 10.41
CA GLU A 63 16.44 -11.87 10.40
C GLU A 63 15.96 -10.58 9.73
N MET A 64 16.51 -9.43 10.13
CA MET A 64 16.19 -8.13 9.51
C MET A 64 16.50 -8.11 8.00
N LEU A 65 17.61 -8.72 7.59
CA LEU A 65 17.97 -8.80 6.17
C LEU A 65 17.02 -9.73 5.40
N ASN A 66 16.60 -10.83 6.00
CA ASN A 66 15.62 -11.74 5.42
C ASN A 66 14.24 -11.06 5.31
N TYR A 67 13.84 -10.31 6.33
CA TYR A 67 12.64 -9.47 6.30
C TYR A 67 12.66 -8.49 5.12
N TYR A 68 13.76 -7.77 4.96
CA TYR A 68 13.93 -6.83 3.87
C TYR A 68 13.86 -7.54 2.50
N ARG A 69 14.57 -8.66 2.32
CA ARG A 69 14.59 -9.43 1.05
C ARG A 69 13.21 -9.96 0.66
N VAL A 70 12.45 -10.48 1.63
CA VAL A 70 11.09 -10.96 1.37
C VAL A 70 10.20 -9.80 0.92
N ASN A 71 10.23 -8.66 1.61
CA ASN A 71 9.50 -7.48 1.19
C ASN A 71 9.92 -7.01 -0.21
N GLN A 72 11.22 -7.01 -0.54
CA GLN A 72 11.70 -6.64 -1.88
C GLN A 72 11.10 -7.51 -2.98
N ILE A 73 11.04 -8.83 -2.79
CA ILE A 73 10.47 -9.76 -3.77
C ILE A 73 8.99 -9.43 -4.01
N PHE A 74 8.22 -9.23 -2.94
CA PHE A 74 6.80 -8.91 -3.06
C PHE A 74 6.57 -7.53 -3.68
N LEU A 75 7.32 -6.52 -3.28
CA LEU A 75 7.23 -5.17 -3.86
C LEU A 75 7.60 -5.16 -5.35
N ALA A 76 8.62 -5.93 -5.76
CA ALA A 76 8.93 -6.10 -7.18
C ALA A 76 7.77 -6.75 -7.94
N GLY A 77 7.15 -7.79 -7.38
CA GLY A 77 5.96 -8.42 -7.95
C GLY A 77 4.78 -7.46 -8.08
N LEU A 78 4.50 -6.66 -7.03
CA LEU A 78 3.47 -5.62 -7.06
C LEU A 78 3.76 -4.56 -8.13
N PHE A 79 5.00 -4.11 -8.25
CA PHE A 79 5.40 -3.14 -9.27
C PHE A 79 5.13 -3.65 -10.68
N LEU A 80 5.52 -4.90 -10.97
CA LEU A 80 5.22 -5.52 -12.27
C LEU A 80 3.71 -5.64 -12.51
N PHE A 81 2.94 -5.98 -11.48
CA PHE A 81 1.50 -6.07 -11.61
C PHE A 81 0.84 -4.69 -11.79
N ILE A 82 1.34 -3.65 -11.15
CA ILE A 82 0.92 -2.26 -11.39
C ILE A 82 1.20 -1.88 -12.85
N ALA A 83 2.39 -2.16 -13.37
CA ALA A 83 2.72 -1.91 -14.77
C ALA A 83 1.78 -2.65 -15.73
N PHE A 84 1.41 -3.89 -15.39
CA PHE A 84 0.41 -4.65 -16.14
C PHE A 84 -0.99 -4.00 -16.08
N ILE A 85 -1.44 -3.50 -14.92
CA ILE A 85 -2.72 -2.79 -14.81
C ILE A 85 -2.68 -1.51 -15.65
N VAL A 86 -1.60 -0.75 -15.60
CA VAL A 86 -1.42 0.44 -16.46
C VAL A 86 -1.52 0.07 -17.94
N TYR A 87 -0.87 -1.03 -18.36
CA TYR A 87 -1.00 -1.57 -19.71
C TYR A 87 -2.44 -1.89 -20.07
N ARG A 88 -3.23 -2.44 -19.13
CA ARG A 88 -4.65 -2.76 -19.37
C ARG A 88 -5.56 -1.54 -19.43
N ILE A 89 -5.16 -0.41 -18.88
CA ILE A 89 -5.89 0.87 -18.91
C ILE A 89 -5.44 1.71 -20.12
N ARG A 90 -4.12 1.87 -20.29
CA ARG A 90 -3.49 2.72 -21.29
C ARG A 90 -2.18 2.08 -21.80
N PRO A 91 -2.27 1.20 -22.80
CA PRO A 91 -1.10 0.46 -23.33
C PRO A 91 0.02 1.38 -23.78
N GLU A 92 -0.33 2.53 -24.38
CA GLU A 92 0.59 3.52 -24.94
C GLU A 92 1.50 4.19 -23.88
N PHE A 93 1.09 4.19 -22.61
CA PHE A 93 1.84 4.81 -21.50
C PHE A 93 2.43 3.80 -20.52
N ALA A 94 2.20 2.50 -20.72
CA ALA A 94 2.61 1.46 -19.75
C ALA A 94 4.12 1.42 -19.53
N TYR A 95 4.91 1.63 -20.58
CA TYR A 95 6.37 1.63 -20.49
C TYR A 95 6.89 2.78 -19.61
N LEU A 96 6.20 3.93 -19.57
CA LEU A 96 6.61 5.07 -18.75
C LEU A 96 6.52 4.73 -17.25
N SER A 97 5.51 3.96 -16.83
CA SER A 97 5.40 3.52 -15.44
C SER A 97 6.49 2.52 -15.07
N ALA A 98 6.87 1.64 -16.01
CA ALA A 98 7.88 0.60 -15.77
C ALA A 98 9.31 1.15 -15.69
N ILE A 99 9.62 2.24 -16.42
CA ILE A 99 10.97 2.82 -16.48
C ILE A 99 11.08 4.17 -15.77
N ALA A 100 10.04 4.62 -15.06
CA ALA A 100 10.06 5.91 -14.36
C ALA A 100 11.16 5.92 -13.28
N PRO A 101 12.16 6.81 -13.36
CA PRO A 101 13.27 6.83 -12.39
C PRO A 101 12.81 6.99 -10.95
N ALA A 102 11.80 7.83 -10.73
CA ALA A 102 11.23 8.02 -9.39
C ALA A 102 10.58 6.75 -8.84
N ALA A 103 9.86 5.98 -9.68
CA ALA A 103 9.25 4.73 -9.26
C ALA A 103 10.30 3.67 -8.91
N ILE A 104 11.37 3.59 -9.72
CA ILE A 104 12.49 2.66 -9.46
C ILE A 104 13.23 3.06 -8.20
N ALA A 105 13.54 4.34 -8.00
CA ALA A 105 14.27 4.83 -6.83
C ALA A 105 13.48 4.66 -5.53
N SER A 106 12.14 4.74 -5.56
CA SER A 106 11.29 4.61 -4.38
C SER A 106 10.79 3.17 -4.13
N LEU A 107 11.10 2.22 -5.02
CA LEU A 107 10.51 0.89 -5.05
C LEU A 107 10.60 0.13 -3.71
N TYR A 108 11.72 0.27 -3.01
CA TYR A 108 12.03 -0.47 -1.79
C TYR A 108 12.14 0.41 -0.54
N ILE A 109 11.65 1.65 -0.62
CA ILE A 109 11.73 2.57 0.53
C ILE A 109 10.68 2.19 1.59
N ASN A 110 9.44 1.90 1.16
CA ASN A 110 8.32 1.62 2.06
C ASN A 110 7.28 0.68 1.40
N TRP A 111 6.14 0.49 2.07
CA TRP A 111 5.04 -0.39 1.62
C TRP A 111 4.01 0.30 0.73
N ASP A 112 4.28 1.46 0.15
CA ASP A 112 3.32 2.25 -0.60
C ASP A 112 2.70 1.50 -1.79
N LEU A 113 3.42 0.57 -2.40
CA LEU A 113 2.92 -0.21 -3.53
C LEU A 113 1.67 -1.04 -3.19
N TRP A 114 1.48 -1.44 -1.93
CA TRP A 114 0.27 -2.11 -1.48
C TRP A 114 -0.98 -1.22 -1.58
N ALA A 115 -0.84 0.07 -1.28
CA ALA A 115 -1.91 1.04 -1.48
C ALA A 115 -2.09 1.37 -2.97
N ILE A 116 -0.98 1.54 -3.70
CA ILE A 116 -1.01 1.89 -5.13
C ILE A 116 -1.69 0.80 -5.95
N ILE A 117 -1.43 -0.49 -5.68
CA ILE A 117 -2.05 -1.58 -6.45
C ILE A 117 -3.57 -1.60 -6.29
N SER A 118 -4.08 -1.46 -5.07
CA SER A 118 -5.52 -1.41 -4.82
C SER A 118 -6.15 -0.14 -5.38
N MET A 119 -5.46 1.01 -5.34
CA MET A 119 -5.88 2.24 -6.01
C MET A 119 -5.96 2.04 -7.54
N MET A 120 -4.97 1.43 -8.16
CA MET A 120 -4.94 1.17 -9.61
C MET A 120 -6.03 0.17 -10.02
N LEU A 121 -6.31 -0.85 -9.22
CA LEU A 121 -7.45 -1.75 -9.43
C LEU A 121 -8.78 -1.00 -9.33
N SER A 122 -8.91 -0.05 -8.40
CA SER A 122 -10.09 0.81 -8.30
C SER A 122 -10.32 1.58 -9.60
N ILE A 123 -9.28 2.24 -10.14
CA ILE A 123 -9.34 2.97 -11.41
C ILE A 123 -9.71 2.03 -12.56
N TYR A 124 -9.06 0.87 -12.65
CA TYR A 124 -9.31 -0.15 -13.66
C TYR A 124 -10.77 -0.63 -13.68
N TRP A 125 -11.35 -0.91 -12.52
CA TRP A 125 -12.75 -1.33 -12.41
C TRP A 125 -13.73 -0.18 -12.61
N PHE A 126 -13.38 1.04 -12.17
CA PHE A 126 -14.20 2.23 -12.40
C PHE A 126 -14.37 2.51 -13.90
N ASP A 127 -13.29 2.47 -14.66
CA ASP A 127 -13.28 2.64 -16.12
C ASP A 127 -14.23 1.62 -16.82
N ARG A 128 -14.34 0.41 -16.28
CA ARG A 128 -15.24 -0.65 -16.75
C ARG A 128 -16.63 -0.62 -16.14
N LYS A 129 -17.00 0.46 -15.46
CA LYS A 129 -18.30 0.63 -14.77
C LYS A 129 -18.58 -0.45 -13.71
N LYS A 130 -17.56 -1.15 -13.22
CA LYS A 130 -17.67 -2.11 -12.11
C LYS A 130 -17.55 -1.36 -10.78
N TYR A 131 -18.49 -0.47 -10.50
CA TYR A 131 -18.42 0.50 -9.40
C TYR A 131 -18.28 -0.16 -8.03
N THR A 132 -18.95 -1.29 -7.79
CA THR A 132 -18.81 -2.03 -6.52
C THR A 132 -17.39 -2.51 -6.28
N HIS A 133 -16.74 -3.14 -7.28
CA HIS A 133 -15.37 -3.62 -7.16
C HIS A 133 -14.38 -2.45 -6.99
N SER A 134 -14.63 -1.37 -7.71
CA SER A 134 -13.86 -0.13 -7.59
C SER A 134 -13.95 0.45 -6.17
N ALA A 135 -15.16 0.53 -5.60
CA ALA A 135 -15.40 1.06 -4.25
C ALA A 135 -14.75 0.19 -3.16
N LEU A 136 -14.79 -1.14 -3.29
CA LEU A 136 -14.08 -2.05 -2.41
C LEU A 136 -12.56 -1.82 -2.48
N ALA A 137 -12.02 -1.75 -3.70
CA ALA A 137 -10.59 -1.57 -3.90
C ALA A 137 -10.06 -0.24 -3.35
N ILE A 138 -10.82 0.86 -3.53
CA ILE A 138 -10.40 2.16 -2.95
C ILE A 138 -10.53 2.16 -1.43
N GLY A 139 -11.53 1.50 -0.85
CA GLY A 139 -11.65 1.33 0.60
C GLY A 139 -10.46 0.55 1.19
N ILE A 140 -10.02 -0.53 0.52
CA ILE A 140 -8.80 -1.28 0.87
C ILE A 140 -7.57 -0.36 0.75
N SER A 141 -7.46 0.41 -0.33
CA SER A 141 -6.35 1.31 -0.56
C SER A 141 -6.23 2.37 0.54
N ILE A 142 -7.34 2.98 0.97
CA ILE A 142 -7.37 3.96 2.06
C ILE A 142 -7.03 3.29 3.40
N SER A 143 -7.43 2.04 3.61
CA SER A 143 -7.07 1.25 4.80
C SER A 143 -5.60 0.80 4.82
N THR A 144 -4.90 0.93 3.69
CA THR A 144 -3.46 0.68 3.59
C THR A 144 -2.67 2.00 3.74
N LYS A 145 -3.12 3.07 3.11
CA LYS A 145 -2.55 4.42 3.22
C LYS A 145 -3.65 5.46 2.95
N PHE A 146 -3.67 6.57 3.70
CA PHE A 146 -4.75 7.56 3.57
C PHE A 146 -4.71 8.34 2.24
N LEU A 147 -3.55 8.48 1.60
CA LEU A 147 -3.39 9.29 0.38
C LEU A 147 -4.43 8.97 -0.73
N PRO A 148 -4.79 7.69 -1.00
CA PRO A 148 -5.80 7.36 -2.01
C PRO A 148 -7.20 7.96 -1.80
N ILE A 149 -7.50 8.52 -0.63
CA ILE A 149 -8.78 9.20 -0.36
C ILE A 149 -9.04 10.33 -1.35
N PHE A 150 -7.98 10.99 -1.83
CA PHE A 150 -8.11 12.07 -2.82
C PHE A 150 -8.69 11.60 -4.16
N LEU A 151 -8.61 10.30 -4.47
CA LEU A 151 -9.23 9.73 -5.67
C LEU A 151 -10.77 9.77 -5.61
N LEU A 152 -11.36 9.84 -4.41
CA LEU A 152 -12.80 9.92 -4.26
C LEU A 152 -13.37 11.21 -4.88
N LEU A 153 -12.60 12.31 -4.87
CA LEU A 153 -13.06 13.59 -5.43
C LEU A 153 -13.33 13.50 -6.94
N PRO A 154 -12.38 13.09 -7.80
CA PRO A 154 -12.65 12.96 -9.24
C PRO A 154 -13.72 11.90 -9.54
N ILE A 155 -13.76 10.79 -8.80
CA ILE A 155 -14.80 9.76 -8.95
C ILE A 155 -16.19 10.36 -8.66
N ALA A 156 -16.34 11.08 -7.55
CA ALA A 156 -17.57 11.74 -7.18
C ALA A 156 -18.01 12.77 -8.23
N LEU A 157 -17.08 13.58 -8.73
CA LEU A 157 -17.37 14.56 -9.78
C LEU A 157 -17.84 13.90 -11.09
N ILE A 158 -17.21 12.77 -11.48
CA ILE A 158 -17.59 12.04 -12.69
C ILE A 158 -19.02 11.48 -12.56
N LEU A 159 -19.33 10.79 -11.44
CA LEU A 159 -20.65 10.22 -11.20
C LEU A 159 -21.73 11.31 -11.06
N TRP A 160 -21.41 12.42 -10.41
CA TRP A 160 -22.31 13.57 -10.32
C TRP A 160 -22.59 14.20 -11.69
N ARG A 161 -21.58 14.44 -12.51
CA ARG A 161 -21.75 14.97 -13.87
C ARG A 161 -22.54 14.04 -14.80
N ARG A 162 -22.47 12.73 -14.54
CA ARG A 162 -23.29 11.72 -15.25
C ARG A 162 -24.70 11.61 -14.73
N ASN A 163 -25.07 12.37 -13.70
CA ASN A 163 -26.33 12.28 -12.99
C ASN A 163 -26.61 10.89 -12.36
N GLU A 164 -25.55 10.16 -12.03
CA GLU A 164 -25.58 8.82 -11.42
C GLU A 164 -25.50 8.94 -9.87
N ILE A 165 -26.40 9.75 -9.27
CA ILE A 165 -26.34 10.08 -7.82
C ILE A 165 -26.53 8.84 -6.94
N LYS A 166 -27.39 7.91 -7.35
CA LYS A 166 -27.61 6.65 -6.60
C LYS A 166 -26.34 5.80 -6.57
N GLU A 167 -25.62 5.70 -7.68
CA GLU A 167 -24.36 4.99 -7.76
C GLU A 167 -23.26 5.71 -6.96
N LEU A 168 -23.25 7.05 -6.96
CA LEU A 168 -22.34 7.82 -6.11
C LEU A 168 -22.56 7.51 -4.62
N ALA A 169 -23.82 7.57 -4.15
CA ALA A 169 -24.12 7.26 -2.74
C ALA A 169 -23.74 5.81 -2.39
N ARG A 170 -24.02 4.86 -3.28
CA ARG A 170 -23.65 3.45 -3.12
C ARG A 170 -22.12 3.28 -3.09
N TYR A 171 -21.41 3.95 -3.99
CA TYR A 171 -19.95 3.91 -4.07
C TYR A 171 -19.29 4.39 -2.77
N LEU A 172 -19.70 5.57 -2.29
CA LEU A 172 -19.21 6.13 -1.04
C LEU A 172 -19.55 5.24 0.16
N GLY A 173 -20.79 4.73 0.22
CA GLY A 173 -21.23 3.80 1.27
C GLY A 173 -20.37 2.53 1.33
N ILE A 174 -20.11 1.89 0.18
CA ILE A 174 -19.24 0.70 0.11
C ILE A 174 -17.81 1.04 0.52
N THR A 175 -17.27 2.18 0.06
CA THR A 175 -15.91 2.61 0.42
C THR A 175 -15.78 2.81 1.93
N VAL A 176 -16.72 3.53 2.55
CA VAL A 176 -16.73 3.76 4.00
C VAL A 176 -16.90 2.45 4.76
N ALA A 177 -17.85 1.59 4.34
CA ALA A 177 -18.06 0.30 4.98
C ALA A 177 -16.79 -0.57 4.92
N THR A 178 -16.11 -0.59 3.78
CA THR A 178 -14.83 -1.32 3.62
C THR A 178 -13.75 -0.76 4.53
N PHE A 179 -13.61 0.56 4.59
CA PHE A 179 -12.66 1.23 5.49
C PHE A 179 -12.95 0.87 6.96
N LEU A 180 -14.19 0.99 7.39
CA LEU A 180 -14.59 0.68 8.77
C LEU A 180 -14.37 -0.80 9.11
N LEU A 181 -14.68 -1.70 8.18
CA LEU A 181 -14.48 -3.15 8.37
C LEU A 181 -13.04 -3.50 8.77
N PHE A 182 -12.05 -2.87 8.14
CA PHE A 182 -10.64 -3.14 8.44
C PHE A 182 -10.13 -2.36 9.66
N ASN A 183 -10.57 -1.13 9.87
CA ASN A 183 -9.95 -0.25 10.85
C ASN A 183 -10.61 -0.29 12.22
N VAL A 184 -11.95 -0.46 12.31
CA VAL A 184 -12.68 -0.51 13.60
C VAL A 184 -12.17 -1.60 14.57
N PRO A 185 -11.82 -2.83 14.12
CA PRO A 185 -11.32 -3.86 15.05
C PRO A 185 -9.99 -3.51 15.74
N VAL A 186 -9.28 -2.48 15.27
CA VAL A 186 -7.94 -2.09 15.77
C VAL A 186 -7.96 -0.72 16.46
N MET A 187 -9.05 0.05 16.30
CA MET A 187 -9.28 1.31 17.03
C MET A 187 -9.75 1.04 18.44
#